data_e2bf7792de8ec9e2f855183615e22419
#
_entry.id   e2bf7792de8ec9e2f855183615e22419
#
_cell.length_a   1.000
_cell.length_b   1.000
_cell.length_c   1.000
_cell.angle_alpha   90.00
_cell.angle_beta   90.00
_cell.angle_gamma   90.00
#
_symmetry.space_group_name_H-M   'P 1'
#
loop_
_entity.id
_entity.type
_entity.pdbx_description
1 polymer ?
#
loop_
_entity_poly.entity_id
_entity_poly.type
_entity_poly.pdbx_seq_one_letter_code
_entity_poly.pdbx_strand_id
1 'polypeptide(L)'
;MSEIKVVVMYPRPTDVDAFEKAYLEEHVPLAAEKIKGMTRFSATKILGTPDGGEAPFCRIAELYFPSMEALQRSVATPETQEAVAHAFAISTGGPPVVMVAEEDTMTF
;
A
#
# COMPACT_ATOMS: atom_id res chain seq x y z
N MET A 1 -3.61 14.34 16.85
CA MET A 1 -2.30 14.22 16.18
C MET A 1 -2.47 13.62 14.82
N SER A 2 -1.80 14.20 13.85
CA SER A 2 -1.80 13.64 12.51
C SER A 2 -0.69 12.60 12.37
N GLU A 3 -0.93 11.62 11.50
CA GLU A 3 0.06 10.59 11.18
C GLU A 3 0.48 10.76 9.73
N ILE A 4 1.76 10.51 9.44
CA ILE A 4 2.31 10.57 8.09
C ILE A 4 2.32 9.16 7.52
N LYS A 5 1.90 9.02 6.27
CA LYS A 5 1.84 7.71 5.64
C LYS A 5 2.06 7.76 4.14
N VAL A 6 2.44 6.61 3.59
CA VAL A 6 2.40 6.36 2.15
C VAL A 6 1.14 5.56 1.88
N VAL A 7 0.37 5.97 0.90
CA VAL A 7 -0.83 5.25 0.45
C VAL A 7 -0.54 4.67 -0.92
N VAL A 8 -0.76 3.36 -1.07
CA VAL A 8 -0.58 2.66 -2.34
C VAL A 8 -1.91 2.05 -2.75
N MET A 9 -2.44 2.48 -3.88
CA MET A 9 -3.72 2.01 -4.37
C MET A 9 -3.49 1.18 -5.64
N TYR A 10 -3.93 -0.08 -5.60
CA TYR A 10 -3.76 -1.01 -6.72
C TYR A 10 -5.00 -1.02 -7.59
N PRO A 11 -4.88 -0.62 -8.88
CA PRO A 11 -6.01 -0.73 -9.80
C PRO A 11 -6.49 -2.17 -9.91
N ARG A 12 -7.77 -2.34 -10.22
CA ARG A 12 -8.36 -3.66 -10.30
C ARG A 12 -7.56 -4.52 -11.28
N PRO A 13 -7.03 -5.69 -10.83
CA PRO A 13 -6.17 -6.51 -11.69
C PRO A 13 -6.97 -7.30 -12.70
N THR A 14 -6.27 -7.81 -13.71
CA THR A 14 -6.88 -8.66 -14.74
C THR A 14 -7.33 -10.01 -14.17
N ASP A 15 -6.59 -10.51 -13.16
CA ASP A 15 -6.92 -11.75 -12.46
C ASP A 15 -6.83 -11.47 -10.96
N VAL A 16 -7.99 -11.29 -10.32
CA VAL A 16 -8.07 -10.91 -8.91
C VAL A 16 -7.46 -11.98 -8.01
N ASP A 17 -7.74 -13.27 -8.28
CA ASP A 17 -7.24 -14.35 -7.43
C ASP A 17 -5.71 -14.46 -7.50
N ALA A 18 -5.15 -14.34 -8.69
CA ALA A 18 -3.70 -14.36 -8.87
C ALA A 18 -3.04 -13.16 -8.18
N PHE A 19 -3.63 -11.97 -8.31
CA PHE A 19 -3.13 -10.78 -7.64
C PHE A 19 -3.17 -10.94 -6.12
N GLU A 20 -4.29 -11.40 -5.56
CA GLU A 20 -4.44 -11.56 -4.11
C GLU A 20 -3.41 -12.54 -3.55
N LYS A 21 -3.14 -13.61 -4.28
CA LYS A 21 -2.14 -14.58 -3.88
C LYS A 21 -0.75 -13.96 -3.86
N ALA A 22 -0.36 -13.28 -4.93
CA ALA A 22 0.95 -12.63 -5.02
C ALA A 22 1.07 -11.52 -3.96
N TYR A 23 0.00 -10.76 -3.76
CA TYR A 23 0.00 -9.67 -2.80
C TYR A 23 0.19 -10.17 -1.36
N LEU A 24 -0.64 -11.12 -0.93
CA LEU A 24 -0.63 -11.60 0.46
C LEU A 24 0.54 -12.54 0.76
N GLU A 25 0.91 -13.41 -0.18
CA GLU A 25 1.94 -14.43 0.06
C GLU A 25 3.35 -13.95 -0.25
N GLU A 26 3.52 -12.98 -1.15
CA GLU A 26 4.83 -12.51 -1.58
C GLU A 26 5.09 -11.06 -1.22
N HIS A 27 4.17 -10.15 -1.59
CA HIS A 27 4.42 -8.73 -1.45
C HIS A 27 4.35 -8.23 0.00
N VAL A 28 3.33 -8.60 0.75
CA VAL A 28 3.17 -8.14 2.14
C VAL A 28 4.34 -8.59 3.01
N PRO A 29 4.78 -9.87 2.95
CA PRO A 29 5.98 -10.27 3.70
C PRO A 29 7.24 -9.54 3.26
N LEU A 30 7.41 -9.31 1.96
CA LEU A 30 8.56 -8.59 1.43
C LEU A 30 8.58 -7.15 1.93
N ALA A 31 7.45 -6.46 1.87
CA ALA A 31 7.33 -5.09 2.35
C ALA A 31 7.62 -5.00 3.84
N ALA A 32 7.08 -5.92 4.63
CA ALA A 32 7.32 -5.96 6.07
C ALA A 32 8.79 -6.15 6.41
N GLU A 33 9.50 -6.94 5.62
CA GLU A 33 10.93 -7.19 5.83
C GLU A 33 11.81 -6.02 5.36
N LYS A 34 11.49 -5.46 4.18
CA LYS A 34 12.38 -4.51 3.49
C LYS A 34 12.15 -3.05 3.86
N ILE A 35 10.91 -2.68 4.17
CA ILE A 35 10.59 -1.28 4.47
C ILE A 35 10.76 -1.03 5.95
N LYS A 36 11.82 -0.31 6.31
CA LYS A 36 12.14 -0.04 7.72
C LYS A 36 11.57 1.29 8.16
N GLY A 37 11.32 1.41 9.46
CA GLY A 37 10.85 2.66 10.07
C GLY A 37 9.35 2.82 10.14
N MET A 38 8.58 1.87 9.62
CA MET A 38 7.12 1.91 9.73
C MET A 38 6.69 1.67 11.18
N THR A 39 5.66 2.40 11.60
CA THR A 39 4.99 2.14 12.89
C THR A 39 3.79 1.22 12.72
N ARG A 40 3.20 1.19 11.52
CA ARG A 40 2.03 0.37 11.23
C ARG A 40 1.94 0.14 9.73
N PHE A 41 1.40 -0.99 9.34
CA PHE A 41 1.12 -1.33 7.96
C PHE A 41 -0.31 -1.87 7.87
N SER A 42 -1.13 -1.28 6.99
CA SER A 42 -2.49 -1.76 6.76
C SER A 42 -2.65 -2.19 5.32
N ALA A 43 -3.25 -3.35 5.12
CA ALA A 43 -3.56 -3.90 3.81
C ALA A 43 -5.08 -4.04 3.69
N THR A 44 -5.73 -3.03 3.11
CA THR A 44 -7.17 -2.97 3.03
C THR A 44 -7.66 -3.58 1.72
N LYS A 45 -8.60 -4.51 1.81
CA LYS A 45 -9.25 -5.11 0.64
C LYS A 45 -10.50 -4.32 0.31
N ILE A 46 -10.61 -3.88 -0.95
CA ILE A 46 -11.79 -3.17 -1.43
C ILE A 46 -12.84 -4.21 -1.82
N LEU A 47 -14.03 -4.10 -1.25
CA LEU A 47 -15.10 -5.06 -1.49
C LEU A 47 -16.06 -4.62 -2.62
N GLY A 48 -16.10 -3.33 -2.90
CA GLY A 48 -16.99 -2.78 -3.91
C GLY A 48 -17.35 -1.35 -3.56
N THR A 49 -18.39 -0.84 -4.19
CA THR A 49 -18.95 0.48 -3.89
C THR A 49 -20.20 0.33 -3.03
N PRO A 50 -20.65 1.39 -2.33
CA PRO A 50 -21.83 1.30 -1.45
C PRO A 50 -23.12 0.87 -2.16
N ASP A 51 -23.22 1.11 -3.47
CA ASP A 51 -24.38 0.69 -4.27
C ASP A 51 -24.25 -0.74 -4.80
N GLY A 52 -23.22 -1.48 -4.38
CA GLY A 52 -23.01 -2.85 -4.82
C GLY A 52 -22.24 -3.00 -6.11
N GLY A 53 -21.71 -1.91 -6.65
CA GLY A 53 -20.95 -1.93 -7.89
C GLY A 53 -19.51 -2.39 -7.71
N GLU A 54 -18.81 -2.50 -8.83
CA GLU A 54 -17.39 -2.86 -8.86
C GLU A 54 -16.53 -1.61 -8.67
N ALA A 55 -15.59 -1.69 -7.73
CA ALA A 55 -14.66 -0.59 -7.49
C ALA A 55 -13.50 -0.62 -8.48
N PRO A 56 -12.93 0.55 -8.84
CA PRO A 56 -11.80 0.60 -9.78
C PRO A 56 -10.48 0.15 -9.18
N PHE A 57 -10.41 -0.01 -7.85
CA PHE A 57 -9.22 -0.46 -7.13
C PHE A 57 -9.56 -1.71 -6.32
N CYS A 58 -8.56 -2.54 -6.04
CA CYS A 58 -8.78 -3.79 -5.30
C CYS A 58 -8.11 -3.79 -3.93
N ARG A 59 -6.98 -3.11 -3.78
CA ARG A 59 -6.24 -3.04 -2.51
C ARG A 59 -5.73 -1.64 -2.25
N ILE A 60 -5.73 -1.24 -0.97
CA ILE A 60 -5.08 -0.03 -0.50
C ILE A 60 -4.11 -0.44 0.59
N ALA A 61 -2.82 -0.17 0.38
CA ALA A 61 -1.81 -0.34 1.43
C ALA A 61 -1.54 1.02 2.06
N GLU A 62 -1.43 1.06 3.37
CA GLU A 62 -1.08 2.27 4.09
C GLU A 62 0.12 1.97 4.99
N LEU A 63 1.20 2.71 4.77
CA LEU A 63 2.47 2.53 5.47
C LEU A 63 2.69 3.76 6.36
N TYR A 64 2.56 3.58 7.67
CA TYR A 64 2.62 4.69 8.63
C TYR A 64 4.03 4.89 9.15
N PHE A 65 4.42 6.16 9.27
CA PHE A 65 5.75 6.57 9.75
C PHE A 65 5.59 7.63 10.85
N PRO A 66 6.54 7.69 11.80
CA PRO A 66 6.43 8.66 12.90
C PRO A 66 6.62 10.10 12.47
N SER A 67 7.26 10.34 11.32
CA SER A 67 7.52 11.70 10.82
C SER A 67 7.79 11.67 9.32
N MET A 68 7.72 12.82 8.68
CA MET A 68 8.09 12.96 7.27
C MET A 68 9.56 12.59 7.06
N GLU A 69 10.44 12.94 8.01
CA GLU A 69 11.87 12.60 7.91
C GLU A 69 12.08 11.10 7.89
N ALA A 70 11.37 10.36 8.77
CA ALA A 70 11.46 8.91 8.82
C ALA A 70 10.97 8.28 7.51
N LEU A 71 9.88 8.81 6.95
CA LEU A 71 9.35 8.36 5.66
C LEU A 71 10.38 8.59 4.55
N GLN A 72 10.96 9.78 4.48
CA GLN A 72 11.94 10.12 3.45
C GLN A 72 13.18 9.26 3.53
N ARG A 73 13.66 8.96 4.75
CA ARG A 73 14.80 8.06 4.94
C ARG A 73 14.48 6.66 4.45
N SER A 74 13.28 6.17 4.77
CA SER A 74 12.86 4.82 4.39
C SER A 74 12.77 4.67 2.87
N VAL A 75 12.09 5.59 2.20
CA VAL A 75 11.88 5.47 0.75
C VAL A 75 13.17 5.67 -0.06
N ALA A 76 14.21 6.24 0.55
CA ALA A 76 15.49 6.44 -0.11
C ALA A 76 16.35 5.16 -0.11
N THR A 77 16.00 4.13 0.65
CA THR A 77 16.81 2.91 0.75
C THR A 77 16.58 1.99 -0.46
N PRO A 78 17.64 1.26 -0.89
CA PRO A 78 17.48 0.26 -1.95
C PRO A 78 16.47 -0.83 -1.58
N GLU A 79 16.39 -1.20 -0.30
CA GLU A 79 15.45 -2.22 0.19
C GLU A 79 14.01 -1.80 -0.02
N THR A 80 13.66 -0.56 0.31
CA THR A 80 12.32 -0.03 0.07
C THR A 80 12.03 0.06 -1.43
N GLN A 81 13.02 0.47 -2.23
CA GLN A 81 12.86 0.54 -3.68
C GLN A 81 12.60 -0.84 -4.29
N GLU A 82 13.21 -1.89 -3.73
CA GLU A 82 12.94 -3.27 -4.14
C GLU A 82 11.47 -3.65 -3.88
N ALA A 83 10.96 -3.28 -2.70
CA ALA A 83 9.54 -3.54 -2.37
C ALA A 83 8.61 -2.75 -3.29
N VAL A 84 8.95 -1.51 -3.62
CA VAL A 84 8.16 -0.69 -4.55
C VAL A 84 8.16 -1.31 -5.95
N ALA A 85 9.32 -1.77 -6.42
CA ALA A 85 9.41 -2.43 -7.72
C ALA A 85 8.53 -3.69 -7.77
N HIS A 86 8.50 -4.45 -6.69
CA HIS A 86 7.63 -5.63 -6.60
C HIS A 86 6.15 -5.26 -6.65
N ALA A 87 5.77 -4.16 -5.99
CA ALA A 87 4.39 -3.65 -6.04
C ALA A 87 3.97 -3.36 -7.49
N PHE A 88 4.85 -2.72 -8.27
CA PHE A 88 4.57 -2.44 -9.67
C PHE A 88 4.49 -3.73 -10.49
N ALA A 89 5.36 -4.70 -10.19
CA ALA A 89 5.40 -5.97 -10.94
C ALA A 89 4.11 -6.78 -10.80
N ILE A 90 3.49 -6.79 -9.61
CA ILE A 90 2.26 -7.55 -9.39
C ILE A 90 0.99 -6.80 -9.78
N SER A 91 1.09 -5.51 -10.09
CA SER A 91 -0.07 -4.66 -10.39
C SER A 91 -0.46 -4.80 -11.87
N THR A 92 -1.21 -5.84 -12.18
CA THR A 92 -1.57 -6.20 -13.57
C THR A 92 -2.65 -5.32 -14.18
N GLY A 93 -3.42 -4.62 -13.35
CA GLY A 93 -4.47 -3.71 -13.83
C GLY A 93 -3.98 -2.31 -14.19
N GLY A 94 -2.69 -2.07 -14.08
CA GLY A 94 -2.05 -0.78 -14.30
C GLY A 94 -1.11 -0.46 -13.15
N PRO A 95 -0.28 0.59 -13.28
CA PRO A 95 0.65 0.94 -12.21
C PRO A 95 -0.11 1.34 -10.94
N PRO A 96 0.39 0.97 -9.75
CA PRO A 96 -0.24 1.42 -8.51
C PRO A 96 -0.10 2.93 -8.35
N VAL A 97 -1.09 3.53 -7.71
CA VAL A 97 -1.07 4.97 -7.39
C VAL A 97 -0.41 5.11 -6.02
N VAL A 98 0.70 5.84 -5.95
CA VAL A 98 1.47 6.00 -4.71
C VAL A 98 1.41 7.47 -4.30
N MET A 99 0.98 7.72 -3.07
CA MET A 99 0.80 9.07 -2.55
C MET A 99 1.35 9.17 -1.13
N VAL A 100 1.82 10.36 -0.77
CA VAL A 100 2.18 10.68 0.61
C VAL A 100 1.01 11.46 1.20
N ALA A 101 0.58 11.07 2.40
CA ALA A 101 -0.60 11.64 3.02
C ALA A 101 -0.39 11.89 4.50
N GLU A 102 -1.20 12.76 5.04
CA GLU A 102 -1.28 13.05 6.46
C GLU A 102 -2.69 12.73 6.92
N GLU A 103 -2.80 11.95 7.99
CA GLU A 103 -4.10 11.51 8.49
C GLU A 103 -4.49 12.27 9.75
N ASP A 104 -5.70 12.81 9.76
CA ASP A 104 -6.31 13.35 10.96
C ASP A 104 -7.46 12.41 11.34
N THR A 105 -7.32 11.74 12.48
CA THR A 105 -8.30 10.74 12.91
C THR A 105 -9.20 11.29 13.99
N MET A 106 -10.50 11.13 13.79
CA MET A 106 -11.52 11.51 14.76
C MET A 106 -12.28 10.25 15.18
N THR A 107 -12.54 10.16 16.48
CA THR A 107 -13.34 9.05 17.03
C THR A 107 -14.62 9.61 17.63
N PHE A 108 -15.70 8.86 17.50
CA PHE A 108 -17.03 9.29 17.95
C PHE A 108 -17.59 8.37 19.02
#